data_fdfb5a005169d722db7d3680dd69fe15
#
_entry.id   fdfb5a005169d722db7d3680dd69fe15
#
_cell.length_a   1.000
_cell.length_b   1.000
_cell.length_c   1.000
_cell.angle_alpha   90.00
_cell.angle_beta   90.00
_cell.angle_gamma   90.00
#
_symmetry.space_group_name_H-M   'P 1'
#
loop_
_entity.id
_entity.type
_entity.pdbx_description
1 polymer ?
#
loop_
_entity_poly.entity_id
_entity_poly.type
_entity_poly.pdbx_seq_one_letter_code
_entity_poly.pdbx_strand_id
1 'polypeptide(L)'
;MATKVFFYTLRPYDELGIAQRLAPQLDVEFGSTQEYPTLENAELAKGYDAVSVTPCDMSTPMVKRFHELGVKSICCRSIGYDHVDRETARELGMKVANVDYPPNGVANFAIMLMLMSLRKAGHILKRGEAQDYSLQGKIGRDISTCTVGVIGTGRIGRTVLQHLSGFGCRLLAYDLYPNDEVKKIAEYMPLETLLAESDVITLHTNATEENHHLIDTKAIESMKPGVTIINTARGKLIDSDALIAGLESGKIGAAGLDVLENENGLYYYNRMGDVIPNPELAALRSMPNVILTDHTAFYTHEDVESMVRGVLESAVAFEKGQPTRHDVTDL
;
A
#
# COMPACT_ATOMS: atom_id res chain seq x y z
N MET A 1 11.00 16.08 -30.13
CA MET A 1 9.59 15.67 -30.30
C MET A 1 9.02 15.50 -28.89
N ALA A 2 7.74 15.81 -28.70
CA ALA A 2 7.10 15.58 -27.40
C ALA A 2 7.13 14.09 -27.04
N THR A 3 7.35 13.77 -25.77
CA THR A 3 7.27 12.39 -25.26
C THR A 3 5.81 11.93 -25.28
N LYS A 4 5.54 10.71 -25.73
CA LYS A 4 4.18 10.17 -25.82
C LYS A 4 3.92 9.12 -24.76
N VAL A 5 2.89 9.35 -23.93
CA VAL A 5 2.54 8.46 -22.81
C VAL A 5 1.10 7.97 -22.94
N PHE A 6 0.87 6.67 -22.90
CA PHE A 6 -0.48 6.11 -22.85
C PHE A 6 -0.84 5.67 -21.43
N PHE A 7 -1.93 6.20 -20.91
CA PHE A 7 -2.42 5.89 -19.57
C PHE A 7 -3.52 4.84 -19.61
N TYR A 8 -3.27 3.69 -19.01
CA TYR A 8 -4.32 2.73 -18.65
C TYR A 8 -4.91 3.10 -17.29
N THR A 9 -6.17 2.81 -17.04
CA THR A 9 -6.87 3.10 -15.78
C THR A 9 -6.81 4.56 -15.35
N LEU A 10 -6.75 5.52 -16.30
CA LEU A 10 -6.75 6.94 -15.95
C LEU A 10 -8.14 7.35 -15.45
N ARG A 11 -8.23 7.68 -14.18
CA ARG A 11 -9.50 8.02 -13.55
C ARG A 11 -9.95 9.44 -13.95
N PRO A 12 -11.18 9.60 -14.48
CA PRO A 12 -11.65 10.89 -14.97
C PRO A 12 -11.98 11.90 -13.88
N TYR A 13 -12.22 11.43 -12.65
CA TYR A 13 -12.69 12.27 -11.55
C TYR A 13 -11.56 12.84 -10.67
N ASP A 14 -10.33 12.34 -10.79
CA ASP A 14 -9.18 12.81 -9.99
C ASP A 14 -7.86 12.92 -10.80
N GLU A 15 -7.50 11.97 -11.67
CA GLU A 15 -6.20 11.96 -12.37
C GLU A 15 -6.22 12.73 -13.69
N LEU A 16 -7.31 12.65 -14.48
CA LEU A 16 -7.38 13.22 -15.83
C LEU A 16 -7.12 14.73 -15.83
N GLY A 17 -7.72 15.48 -14.91
CA GLY A 17 -7.51 16.92 -14.81
C GLY A 17 -6.05 17.28 -14.45
N ILE A 18 -5.39 16.44 -13.65
CA ILE A 18 -3.97 16.59 -13.31
C ILE A 18 -3.11 16.32 -14.55
N ALA A 19 -3.36 15.23 -15.28
CA ALA A 19 -2.63 14.90 -16.50
C ALA A 19 -2.77 16.00 -17.56
N GLN A 20 -3.99 16.51 -17.80
CA GLN A 20 -4.26 17.61 -18.73
C GLN A 20 -3.51 18.89 -18.36
N ARG A 21 -3.34 19.17 -17.07
CA ARG A 21 -2.62 20.35 -16.58
C ARG A 21 -1.09 20.18 -16.67
N LEU A 22 -0.58 19.00 -16.35
CA LEU A 22 0.87 18.76 -16.23
C LEU A 22 1.53 18.38 -17.57
N ALA A 23 0.87 17.60 -18.41
CA ALA A 23 1.46 17.11 -19.66
C ALA A 23 2.00 18.23 -20.57
N PRO A 24 1.27 19.33 -20.84
CA PRO A 24 1.82 20.43 -21.64
C PRO A 24 3.04 21.12 -21.01
N GLN A 25 3.11 21.15 -19.66
CA GLN A 25 4.24 21.77 -18.95
C GLN A 25 5.51 20.95 -19.08
N LEU A 26 5.39 19.64 -19.32
CA LEU A 26 6.49 18.69 -19.42
C LEU A 26 6.81 18.28 -20.88
N ASP A 27 6.19 18.93 -21.87
CA ASP A 27 6.29 18.56 -23.31
C ASP A 27 5.88 17.10 -23.55
N VAL A 28 4.72 16.71 -23.00
CA VAL A 28 4.15 15.36 -23.12
C VAL A 28 2.82 15.43 -23.88
N GLU A 29 2.67 14.54 -24.86
CA GLU A 29 1.39 14.17 -25.46
C GLU A 29 0.89 12.90 -24.78
N PHE A 30 -0.39 12.81 -24.43
CA PHE A 30 -0.92 11.58 -23.83
C PHE A 30 -2.25 11.12 -24.43
N GLY A 31 -2.42 9.81 -24.47
CA GLY A 31 -3.69 9.13 -24.65
C GLY A 31 -4.09 8.39 -23.38
N SER A 32 -5.36 8.01 -23.28
CA SER A 32 -5.81 7.29 -22.07
C SER A 32 -7.03 6.41 -22.30
N THR A 33 -7.17 5.41 -21.44
CA THR A 33 -8.38 4.61 -21.25
C THR A 33 -8.65 4.43 -19.75
N GLN A 34 -9.90 4.16 -19.38
CA GLN A 34 -10.28 3.77 -18.02
C GLN A 34 -10.11 2.26 -17.77
N GLU A 35 -9.83 1.50 -18.82
CA GLU A 35 -9.67 0.06 -18.73
C GLU A 35 -8.28 -0.34 -18.25
N TYR A 36 -8.21 -1.50 -17.60
CA TYR A 36 -6.94 -2.15 -17.30
C TYR A 36 -6.28 -2.67 -18.57
N PRO A 37 -4.94 -2.74 -18.62
CA PRO A 37 -4.27 -3.32 -19.77
C PRO A 37 -4.58 -4.82 -19.86
N THR A 38 -4.82 -5.27 -21.08
CA THR A 38 -4.97 -6.68 -21.47
C THR A 38 -4.18 -6.92 -22.74
N LEU A 39 -3.88 -8.17 -23.08
CA LEU A 39 -3.19 -8.49 -24.33
C LEU A 39 -3.95 -7.99 -25.57
N GLU A 40 -5.27 -7.91 -25.48
CA GLU A 40 -6.15 -7.44 -26.55
C GLU A 40 -6.09 -5.90 -26.69
N ASN A 41 -6.30 -5.16 -25.60
CA ASN A 41 -6.33 -3.69 -25.64
C ASN A 41 -4.93 -3.02 -25.57
N ALA A 42 -3.86 -3.81 -25.46
CA ALA A 42 -2.49 -3.30 -25.51
C ALA A 42 -2.18 -2.51 -26.79
N GLU A 43 -2.87 -2.83 -27.90
CA GLU A 43 -2.77 -2.11 -29.19
C GLU A 43 -3.03 -0.59 -29.06
N LEU A 44 -3.78 -0.15 -28.04
CA LEU A 44 -4.02 1.27 -27.78
C LEU A 44 -2.72 2.05 -27.48
N ALA A 45 -1.68 1.36 -26.99
CA ALA A 45 -0.38 1.95 -26.69
C ALA A 45 0.56 2.03 -27.93
N LYS A 46 0.12 1.56 -29.10
CA LYS A 46 0.95 1.61 -30.31
C LYS A 46 1.28 3.04 -30.71
N GLY A 47 2.58 3.30 -30.85
CA GLY A 47 3.09 4.63 -31.20
C GLY A 47 3.29 5.57 -30.02
N TYR A 48 3.17 5.05 -28.81
CA TYR A 48 3.55 5.74 -27.57
C TYR A 48 4.91 5.25 -27.08
N ASP A 49 5.68 6.13 -26.45
CA ASP A 49 7.03 5.85 -25.91
C ASP A 49 6.94 5.13 -24.57
N ALA A 50 5.92 5.46 -23.76
CA ALA A 50 5.71 4.91 -22.45
C ALA A 50 4.25 4.53 -22.22
N VAL A 51 4.04 3.51 -21.36
CA VAL A 51 2.73 3.21 -20.77
C VAL A 51 2.73 3.56 -19.30
N SER A 52 1.62 4.09 -18.83
CA SER A 52 1.39 4.31 -17.41
C SER A 52 0.31 3.39 -16.88
N VAL A 53 0.62 2.66 -15.81
CA VAL A 53 -0.26 1.66 -15.20
C VAL A 53 -0.41 1.87 -13.70
N THR A 54 -1.55 1.47 -13.14
CA THR A 54 -1.74 1.20 -11.70
C THR A 54 -1.41 -0.26 -11.42
N PRO A 55 -1.37 -0.73 -10.16
CA PRO A 55 -1.18 -2.14 -9.86
C PRO A 55 -2.18 -3.03 -10.63
N CYS A 56 -1.66 -3.86 -11.52
CA CYS A 56 -2.41 -4.76 -12.40
C CYS A 56 -1.48 -5.87 -12.89
N ASP A 57 -2.00 -6.80 -13.67
CA ASP A 57 -1.18 -7.83 -14.30
C ASP A 57 -0.22 -7.22 -15.34
N MET A 58 1.06 -7.16 -14.97
CA MET A 58 2.17 -6.78 -15.84
C MET A 58 3.22 -7.91 -15.89
N SER A 59 2.73 -9.14 -16.02
CA SER A 59 3.52 -10.37 -16.19
C SER A 59 4.24 -10.40 -17.55
N THR A 60 5.10 -11.40 -17.71
CA THR A 60 5.92 -11.62 -18.93
C THR A 60 5.15 -11.42 -20.26
N PRO A 61 3.93 -11.97 -20.46
CA PRO A 61 3.19 -11.77 -21.70
C PRO A 61 2.84 -10.30 -21.98
N MET A 62 2.45 -9.55 -20.93
CA MET A 62 2.08 -8.14 -21.06
C MET A 62 3.30 -7.28 -21.37
N VAL A 63 4.42 -7.48 -20.68
CA VAL A 63 5.68 -6.77 -20.91
C VAL A 63 6.16 -7.00 -22.34
N LYS A 64 6.18 -8.25 -22.81
CA LYS A 64 6.55 -8.60 -24.20
C LYS A 64 5.61 -7.94 -25.21
N ARG A 65 4.31 -7.94 -24.94
CA ARG A 65 3.34 -7.32 -25.83
C ARG A 65 3.57 -5.82 -26.00
N PHE A 66 3.82 -5.10 -24.92
CA PHE A 66 4.16 -3.68 -24.99
C PHE A 66 5.47 -3.42 -25.74
N HIS A 67 6.49 -4.25 -25.53
CA HIS A 67 7.73 -4.16 -26.28
C HIS A 67 7.52 -4.35 -27.80
N GLU A 68 6.73 -5.35 -28.22
CA GLU A 68 6.37 -5.60 -29.63
C GLU A 68 5.68 -4.38 -30.28
N LEU A 69 4.91 -3.62 -29.50
CA LEU A 69 4.22 -2.40 -29.96
C LEU A 69 5.12 -1.17 -30.00
N GLY A 70 6.40 -1.31 -29.60
CA GLY A 70 7.39 -0.25 -29.62
C GLY A 70 7.42 0.61 -28.36
N VAL A 71 6.74 0.22 -27.28
CA VAL A 71 6.80 0.87 -25.98
C VAL A 71 8.18 0.66 -25.37
N LYS A 72 8.83 1.73 -24.89
CA LYS A 72 10.19 1.72 -24.35
C LYS A 72 10.22 1.68 -22.82
N SER A 73 9.14 2.12 -22.16
CA SER A 73 9.09 2.16 -20.70
C SER A 73 7.70 1.93 -20.12
N ILE A 74 7.71 1.36 -18.91
CA ILE A 74 6.53 1.11 -18.07
C ILE A 74 6.65 1.98 -16.83
N CYS A 75 5.73 2.92 -16.64
CA CYS A 75 5.72 3.86 -15.52
C CYS A 75 4.54 3.54 -14.60
N CYS A 76 4.82 2.96 -13.41
CA CYS A 76 3.83 2.59 -12.42
C CYS A 76 3.33 3.82 -11.66
N ARG A 77 2.01 4.04 -11.60
CA ARG A 77 1.38 5.03 -10.70
C ARG A 77 1.23 4.45 -9.29
N SER A 78 2.32 3.91 -8.75
CA SER A 78 2.37 3.33 -7.40
C SER A 78 3.80 3.34 -6.87
N ILE A 79 3.97 3.34 -5.55
CA ILE A 79 5.29 3.14 -4.91
C ILE A 79 5.75 1.70 -5.14
N GLY A 80 4.85 0.73 -4.89
CA GLY A 80 5.12 -0.68 -5.15
C GLY A 80 5.10 -0.99 -6.65
N TYR A 81 6.00 -1.85 -7.06
CA TYR A 81 6.20 -2.29 -8.44
C TYR A 81 6.32 -3.81 -8.57
N ASP A 82 5.94 -4.53 -7.54
CA ASP A 82 5.99 -5.98 -7.44
C ASP A 82 5.04 -6.70 -8.43
N HIS A 83 4.15 -5.96 -9.06
CA HIS A 83 3.24 -6.45 -10.11
C HIS A 83 3.86 -6.45 -11.51
N VAL A 84 5.09 -5.90 -11.71
CA VAL A 84 5.76 -5.81 -13.01
C VAL A 84 6.88 -6.83 -13.11
N ASP A 85 6.88 -7.63 -14.18
CA ASP A 85 8.02 -8.50 -14.53
C ASP A 85 9.19 -7.65 -15.06
N ARG A 86 10.00 -7.16 -14.12
CA ARG A 86 11.15 -6.30 -14.42
C ARG A 86 12.30 -7.06 -15.06
N GLU A 87 12.44 -8.34 -14.80
CA GLU A 87 13.48 -9.16 -15.41
C GLU A 87 13.27 -9.22 -16.94
N THR A 88 12.05 -9.56 -17.36
CA THR A 88 11.68 -9.53 -18.78
C THR A 88 11.81 -8.12 -19.37
N ALA A 89 11.40 -7.06 -18.65
CA ALA A 89 11.55 -5.69 -19.13
C ALA A 89 13.01 -5.33 -19.37
N ARG A 90 13.90 -5.66 -18.43
CA ARG A 90 15.35 -5.44 -18.53
C ARG A 90 15.97 -6.20 -19.70
N GLU A 91 15.64 -7.48 -19.88
CA GLU A 91 16.11 -8.31 -20.99
C GLU A 91 15.73 -7.73 -22.36
N LEU A 92 14.55 -7.10 -22.45
CA LEU A 92 14.06 -6.45 -23.66
C LEU A 92 14.56 -5.01 -23.83
N GLY A 93 15.39 -4.50 -22.90
CA GLY A 93 15.89 -3.13 -22.93
C GLY A 93 14.84 -2.07 -22.59
N MET A 94 13.70 -2.46 -22.03
CA MET A 94 12.67 -1.55 -21.52
C MET A 94 13.05 -1.00 -20.15
N LYS A 95 12.61 0.22 -19.87
CA LYS A 95 12.76 0.84 -18.55
C LYS A 95 11.50 0.68 -17.72
N VAL A 96 11.66 0.55 -16.41
CA VAL A 96 10.54 0.50 -15.46
C VAL A 96 10.74 1.60 -14.42
N ALA A 97 9.73 2.45 -14.24
CA ALA A 97 9.70 3.43 -13.16
C ALA A 97 8.54 3.18 -12.21
N ASN A 98 8.77 3.46 -10.95
CA ASN A 98 7.72 3.68 -9.98
C ASN A 98 7.50 5.18 -9.76
N VAL A 99 6.73 5.55 -8.74
CA VAL A 99 6.60 6.94 -8.27
C VAL A 99 6.89 6.99 -6.77
N ASP A 100 7.15 8.19 -6.27
CA ASP A 100 7.07 8.47 -4.86
C ASP A 100 6.07 9.60 -4.58
N TYR A 101 5.53 9.61 -3.38
CA TYR A 101 4.68 10.66 -2.87
C TYR A 101 5.02 10.94 -1.40
N PRO A 102 4.55 12.06 -0.83
CA PRO A 102 4.78 12.35 0.58
C PRO A 102 4.31 11.20 1.48
N PRO A 103 5.12 10.76 2.44
CA PRO A 103 4.76 9.61 3.27
C PRO A 103 3.62 9.91 4.27
N ASN A 104 3.22 11.18 4.37
CA ASN A 104 2.27 11.66 5.38
C ASN A 104 0.88 11.07 5.21
N GLY A 105 0.38 10.91 3.97
CA GLY A 105 -0.93 10.34 3.68
C GLY A 105 -1.06 8.95 4.30
N VAL A 106 -0.18 8.03 3.91
CA VAL A 106 -0.17 6.64 4.43
C VAL A 106 0.13 6.60 5.93
N ALA A 107 1.06 7.43 6.43
CA ALA A 107 1.39 7.47 7.86
C ALA A 107 0.19 7.91 8.71
N ASN A 108 -0.52 8.94 8.29
CA ASN A 108 -1.73 9.42 8.97
C ASN A 108 -2.85 8.37 8.92
N PHE A 109 -2.99 7.68 7.80
CA PHE A 109 -3.99 6.63 7.64
C PHE A 109 -3.72 5.44 8.56
N ALA A 110 -2.47 5.01 8.68
CA ALA A 110 -2.06 3.97 9.63
C ALA A 110 -2.38 4.37 11.07
N ILE A 111 -2.08 5.61 11.47
CA ILE A 111 -2.40 6.14 12.81
C ILE A 111 -3.93 6.21 13.01
N MET A 112 -4.68 6.64 12.01
CA MET A 112 -6.14 6.60 12.06
C MET A 112 -6.65 5.18 12.35
N LEU A 113 -6.16 4.17 11.62
CA LEU A 113 -6.53 2.76 11.86
C LEU A 113 -6.15 2.30 13.26
N MET A 114 -4.97 2.72 13.80
CA MET A 114 -4.58 2.42 15.19
C MET A 114 -5.58 2.99 16.18
N LEU A 115 -5.89 4.28 16.06
CA LEU A 115 -6.82 4.97 16.96
C LEU A 115 -8.23 4.38 16.87
N MET A 116 -8.71 4.11 15.66
CA MET A 116 -10.02 3.49 15.44
C MET A 116 -10.09 2.08 16.04
N SER A 117 -9.03 1.27 15.90
CA SER A 117 -8.95 -0.08 16.47
C SER A 117 -8.91 -0.05 17.98
N LEU A 118 -8.02 0.75 18.58
CA LEU A 118 -7.90 0.92 20.04
C LEU A 118 -9.18 1.44 20.68
N ARG A 119 -9.90 2.34 20.00
CA ARG A 119 -11.16 2.94 20.48
C ARG A 119 -12.40 2.18 20.02
N LYS A 120 -12.24 1.03 19.34
CA LYS A 120 -13.36 0.20 18.81
C LYS A 120 -14.34 1.00 17.95
N ALA A 121 -13.83 1.98 17.19
CA ALA A 121 -14.66 2.93 16.45
C ALA A 121 -15.62 2.25 15.46
N GLY A 122 -15.15 1.24 14.71
CA GLY A 122 -16.00 0.48 13.77
C GLY A 122 -17.18 -0.19 14.47
N HIS A 123 -16.94 -0.82 15.63
CA HIS A 123 -17.98 -1.45 16.43
C HIS A 123 -18.98 -0.44 17.01
N ILE A 124 -18.48 0.71 17.50
CA ILE A 124 -19.30 1.79 18.03
C ILE A 124 -20.24 2.35 16.96
N LEU A 125 -19.71 2.62 15.76
CA LEU A 125 -20.49 3.16 14.63
C LEU A 125 -21.60 2.18 14.21
N LYS A 126 -21.28 0.90 13.98
CA LYS A 126 -22.28 -0.14 13.62
C LYS A 126 -23.39 -0.27 14.65
N ARG A 127 -23.06 -0.22 15.96
CA ARG A 127 -24.08 -0.27 17.02
C ARG A 127 -24.90 1.00 17.08
N GLY A 128 -24.31 2.16 16.77
CA GLY A 128 -25.01 3.43 16.68
C GLY A 128 -26.07 3.43 15.58
N GLU A 129 -25.77 2.81 14.42
CA GLU A 129 -26.74 2.63 13.33
C GLU A 129 -27.98 1.82 13.78
N ALA A 130 -27.76 0.83 14.69
CA ALA A 130 -28.83 0.05 15.31
C ALA A 130 -29.42 0.74 16.58
N GLN A 131 -29.13 2.02 16.82
CA GLN A 131 -29.59 2.80 17.99
C GLN A 131 -29.17 2.23 19.35
N ASP A 132 -28.12 1.41 19.41
CA ASP A 132 -27.54 0.97 20.67
C ASP A 132 -26.49 1.98 21.16
N TYR A 133 -26.91 2.87 22.00
CA TYR A 133 -26.07 3.92 22.62
C TYR A 133 -25.50 3.52 23.98
N SER A 134 -25.66 2.26 24.42
CA SER A 134 -25.09 1.76 25.67
C SER A 134 -23.57 1.72 25.63
N LEU A 135 -22.92 1.79 26.79
CA LEU A 135 -21.45 1.72 26.92
C LEU A 135 -20.91 0.28 26.96
N GLN A 136 -21.75 -0.71 27.20
CA GLN A 136 -21.34 -2.08 27.35
C GLN A 136 -20.61 -2.61 26.11
N GLY A 137 -19.40 -3.16 26.29
CA GLY A 137 -18.55 -3.69 25.23
C GLY A 137 -17.78 -2.63 24.41
N LYS A 138 -18.02 -1.33 24.63
CA LYS A 138 -17.42 -0.22 23.87
C LYS A 138 -16.13 0.35 24.48
N ILE A 139 -15.71 -0.12 25.66
CA ILE A 139 -14.50 0.37 26.32
C ILE A 139 -13.28 0.09 25.43
N GLY A 140 -12.50 1.14 25.16
CA GLY A 140 -11.26 1.09 24.39
C GLY A 140 -10.05 1.36 25.27
N ARG A 141 -8.88 1.52 24.62
CA ARG A 141 -7.61 1.87 25.25
C ARG A 141 -7.14 3.25 24.80
N ASP A 142 -6.38 3.93 25.64
CA ASP A 142 -5.67 5.16 25.30
C ASP A 142 -4.29 4.79 24.71
N ILE A 143 -3.94 5.35 23.57
CA ILE A 143 -2.68 5.06 22.88
C ILE A 143 -1.47 5.49 23.72
N SER A 144 -1.58 6.53 24.55
CA SER A 144 -0.49 7.00 25.45
C SER A 144 -0.07 5.93 26.47
N THR A 145 -0.92 4.96 26.76
CA THR A 145 -0.63 3.83 27.66
C THR A 145 -0.09 2.60 26.94
N CYS A 146 0.08 2.69 25.61
CA CYS A 146 0.49 1.56 24.78
C CYS A 146 1.98 1.63 24.44
N THR A 147 2.56 0.47 24.19
CA THR A 147 3.80 0.31 23.44
C THR A 147 3.46 0.05 21.97
N VAL A 148 3.95 0.88 21.07
CA VAL A 148 3.73 0.74 19.63
C VAL A 148 5.01 0.26 18.95
N GLY A 149 4.97 -0.92 18.33
CA GLY A 149 6.06 -1.49 17.55
C GLY A 149 5.88 -1.19 16.05
N VAL A 150 6.86 -0.57 15.46
CA VAL A 150 6.89 -0.22 14.02
C VAL A 150 7.89 -1.11 13.32
N ILE A 151 7.40 -1.93 12.38
CA ILE A 151 8.21 -2.84 11.56
C ILE A 151 8.41 -2.20 10.19
N GLY A 152 9.67 -1.88 9.86
CA GLY A 152 10.05 -1.08 8.71
C GLY A 152 10.12 0.40 9.05
N THR A 153 11.33 0.96 8.97
CA THR A 153 11.62 2.39 9.29
C THR A 153 12.06 3.18 8.07
N GLY A 154 11.58 2.77 6.89
CA GLY A 154 11.69 3.53 5.66
C GLY A 154 10.96 4.88 5.75
N ARG A 155 10.67 5.50 4.61
CA ARG A 155 10.02 6.83 4.59
C ARG A 155 8.70 6.85 5.37
N ILE A 156 7.81 5.87 5.15
CA ILE A 156 6.49 5.82 5.80
C ILE A 156 6.63 5.49 7.29
N GLY A 157 7.31 4.39 7.66
CA GLY A 157 7.41 3.99 9.06
C GLY A 157 8.13 5.02 9.92
N ARG A 158 9.16 5.70 9.39
CA ARG A 158 9.79 6.85 10.06
C ARG A 158 8.80 7.99 10.30
N THR A 159 7.95 8.31 9.32
CA THR A 159 6.93 9.35 9.47
C THR A 159 5.85 8.95 10.48
N VAL A 160 5.46 7.67 10.51
CA VAL A 160 4.57 7.13 11.56
C VAL A 160 5.19 7.34 12.94
N LEU A 161 6.45 6.99 13.13
CA LEU A 161 7.16 7.21 14.42
C LEU A 161 7.24 8.69 14.79
N GLN A 162 7.55 9.56 13.83
CA GLN A 162 7.58 11.01 14.05
C GLN A 162 6.22 11.54 14.50
N HIS A 163 5.13 11.15 13.84
CA HIS A 163 3.79 11.58 14.22
C HIS A 163 3.37 11.00 15.58
N LEU A 164 3.67 9.72 15.85
CA LEU A 164 3.35 9.07 17.11
C LEU A 164 4.12 9.63 18.31
N SER A 165 5.28 10.25 18.10
CA SER A 165 6.05 10.87 19.19
C SER A 165 5.26 11.92 19.99
N GLY A 166 4.25 12.55 19.36
CA GLY A 166 3.35 13.49 20.02
C GLY A 166 2.23 12.85 20.84
N PHE A 167 2.02 11.52 20.76
CA PHE A 167 0.95 10.83 21.49
C PHE A 167 1.35 10.32 22.88
N GLY A 168 2.63 10.39 23.24
CA GLY A 168 3.11 9.98 24.55
C GLY A 168 3.23 8.46 24.78
N CYS A 169 3.05 7.64 23.74
CA CYS A 169 3.24 6.20 23.79
C CYS A 169 4.73 5.82 23.73
N ARG A 170 5.10 4.64 24.24
CA ARG A 170 6.43 4.06 24.04
C ARG A 170 6.55 3.57 22.61
N LEU A 171 7.64 3.91 21.92
CA LEU A 171 7.88 3.58 20.53
C LEU A 171 9.04 2.60 20.39
N LEU A 172 8.76 1.44 19.80
CA LEU A 172 9.74 0.44 19.38
C LEU A 172 9.84 0.41 17.87
N ALA A 173 11.04 0.12 17.37
CA ALA A 173 11.31 0.04 15.94
C ALA A 173 12.10 -1.24 15.60
N TYR A 174 11.81 -1.81 14.44
CA TYR A 174 12.60 -2.87 13.83
C TYR A 174 12.81 -2.57 12.34
N ASP A 175 14.04 -2.70 11.90
CA ASP A 175 14.43 -2.62 10.49
C ASP A 175 15.74 -3.36 10.29
N LEU A 176 15.96 -3.92 9.11
CA LEU A 176 17.26 -4.50 8.73
C LEU A 176 18.34 -3.42 8.61
N TYR A 177 17.93 -2.18 8.31
CA TYR A 177 18.81 -1.00 8.13
C TYR A 177 18.38 0.13 9.07
N PRO A 178 18.81 0.09 10.36
CA PRO A 178 18.44 1.10 11.35
C PRO A 178 18.82 2.53 10.92
N ASN A 179 17.90 3.47 11.14
CA ASN A 179 18.05 4.88 10.78
C ASN A 179 18.36 5.73 12.02
N ASP A 180 19.37 6.60 11.95
CA ASP A 180 19.81 7.40 13.12
C ASP A 180 18.78 8.46 13.53
N GLU A 181 17.95 8.96 12.63
CA GLU A 181 16.86 9.88 13.01
C GLU A 181 15.78 9.16 13.82
N VAL A 182 15.52 7.90 13.51
CA VAL A 182 14.57 7.06 14.26
C VAL A 182 15.10 6.76 15.65
N LYS A 183 16.41 6.53 15.84
CA LYS A 183 17.03 6.29 17.15
C LYS A 183 16.82 7.44 18.16
N LYS A 184 16.48 8.64 17.67
CA LYS A 184 16.18 9.80 18.53
C LYS A 184 14.79 9.76 19.14
N ILE A 185 13.86 8.98 18.56
CA ILE A 185 12.44 8.98 18.90
C ILE A 185 11.89 7.60 19.26
N ALA A 186 12.59 6.51 18.90
CA ALA A 186 12.17 5.14 19.15
C ALA A 186 13.36 4.26 19.51
N GLU A 187 13.09 3.17 20.25
CA GLU A 187 14.07 2.15 20.60
C GLU A 187 14.11 1.08 19.51
N TYR A 188 15.27 0.85 18.86
CA TYR A 188 15.43 -0.30 17.99
C TYR A 188 15.58 -1.58 18.79
N MET A 189 14.79 -2.59 18.45
CA MET A 189 14.77 -3.89 19.10
C MET A 189 14.88 -5.02 18.08
N PRO A 190 15.36 -6.22 18.47
CA PRO A 190 15.15 -7.44 17.69
C PRO A 190 13.66 -7.65 17.45
N LEU A 191 13.31 -8.26 16.30
CA LEU A 191 11.91 -8.47 15.91
C LEU A 191 11.12 -9.23 16.99
N GLU A 192 11.69 -10.28 17.54
CA GLU A 192 11.04 -11.11 18.56
C GLU A 192 10.70 -10.30 19.82
N THR A 193 11.60 -9.40 20.21
CA THR A 193 11.39 -8.52 21.38
C THR A 193 10.30 -7.49 21.07
N LEU A 194 10.33 -6.89 19.87
CA LEU A 194 9.29 -5.94 19.45
C LEU A 194 7.92 -6.62 19.48
N LEU A 195 7.79 -7.84 18.90
CA LEU A 195 6.54 -8.59 18.91
C LEU A 195 6.03 -8.87 20.33
N ALA A 196 6.92 -9.29 21.23
CA ALA A 196 6.56 -9.64 22.61
C ALA A 196 6.21 -8.41 23.48
N GLU A 197 6.78 -7.23 23.21
CA GLU A 197 6.59 -6.05 24.05
C GLU A 197 5.51 -5.08 23.54
N SER A 198 5.05 -5.22 22.29
CA SER A 198 4.12 -4.28 21.70
C SER A 198 2.66 -4.55 22.05
N ASP A 199 1.91 -3.49 22.30
CA ASP A 199 0.44 -3.50 22.39
C ASP A 199 -0.22 -3.24 21.03
N VAL A 200 0.49 -2.51 20.17
CA VAL A 200 0.12 -2.24 18.77
C VAL A 200 1.34 -2.52 17.90
N ILE A 201 1.14 -3.26 16.82
CA ILE A 201 2.18 -3.55 15.82
C ILE A 201 1.70 -3.01 14.48
N THR A 202 2.57 -2.25 13.80
CA THR A 202 2.26 -1.68 12.48
C THR A 202 3.35 -1.98 11.47
N LEU A 203 2.94 -2.38 10.27
CA LEU A 203 3.82 -2.87 9.21
C LEU A 203 4.03 -1.77 8.15
N HIS A 204 5.30 -1.47 7.84
CA HIS A 204 5.71 -0.46 6.84
C HIS A 204 6.94 -0.92 6.05
N THR A 205 7.05 -2.20 5.79
CA THR A 205 8.12 -2.81 4.98
C THR A 205 7.58 -3.30 3.64
N ASN A 206 8.45 -3.42 2.65
CA ASN A 206 8.12 -4.05 1.38
C ASN A 206 7.89 -5.55 1.59
N ALA A 207 7.08 -6.18 0.74
CA ALA A 207 6.99 -7.63 0.70
C ALA A 207 8.11 -8.19 -0.19
N THR A 208 8.85 -9.16 0.35
CA THR A 208 9.88 -9.95 -0.34
C THR A 208 9.65 -11.43 -0.05
N GLU A 209 10.35 -12.31 -0.73
CA GLU A 209 10.26 -13.74 -0.43
C GLU A 209 10.73 -14.07 1.01
N GLU A 210 11.73 -13.33 1.51
CA GLU A 210 12.29 -13.56 2.85
C GLU A 210 11.35 -13.13 3.98
N ASN A 211 10.46 -12.18 3.75
CA ASN A 211 9.51 -11.69 4.75
C ASN A 211 8.05 -12.05 4.44
N HIS A 212 7.84 -12.97 3.50
CA HIS A 212 6.52 -13.54 3.26
C HIS A 212 5.99 -14.18 4.54
N HIS A 213 4.78 -13.83 4.94
CA HIS A 213 4.18 -14.26 6.21
C HIS A 213 5.06 -13.93 7.43
N LEU A 214 5.67 -12.73 7.44
CA LEU A 214 6.43 -12.24 8.60
C LEU A 214 5.63 -12.33 9.90
N ILE A 215 4.33 -12.15 9.81
CA ILE A 215 3.36 -12.34 10.89
C ILE A 215 2.62 -13.66 10.64
N ASP A 216 3.26 -14.74 11.03
CA ASP A 216 2.73 -16.11 11.00
C ASP A 216 2.15 -16.52 12.37
N THR A 217 1.71 -17.77 12.48
CA THR A 217 1.21 -18.34 13.74
C THR A 217 2.20 -18.20 14.89
N LYS A 218 3.48 -18.48 14.66
CA LYS A 218 4.52 -18.41 15.69
C LYS A 218 4.78 -16.97 16.14
N ALA A 219 4.81 -16.04 15.22
CA ALA A 219 4.90 -14.62 15.52
C ALA A 219 3.72 -14.17 16.39
N ILE A 220 2.48 -14.53 16.01
CA ILE A 220 1.27 -14.19 16.77
C ILE A 220 1.30 -14.81 18.18
N GLU A 221 1.71 -16.05 18.32
CA GLU A 221 1.85 -16.71 19.63
C GLU A 221 2.82 -15.96 20.57
N SER A 222 3.88 -15.36 20.03
CA SER A 222 4.86 -14.59 20.82
C SER A 222 4.36 -13.23 21.27
N MET A 223 3.33 -12.67 20.65
CA MET A 223 2.78 -11.35 20.96
C MET A 223 2.06 -11.31 22.30
N LYS A 224 1.76 -10.10 22.78
CA LYS A 224 0.88 -9.91 23.94
C LYS A 224 -0.56 -10.37 23.63
N PRO A 225 -1.28 -11.00 24.58
CA PRO A 225 -2.71 -11.19 24.42
C PRO A 225 -3.45 -9.87 24.22
N GLY A 226 -4.34 -9.82 23.23
CA GLY A 226 -5.10 -8.63 22.89
C GLY A 226 -4.33 -7.58 22.08
N VAL A 227 -3.21 -7.95 21.45
CA VAL A 227 -2.43 -7.07 20.56
C VAL A 227 -3.30 -6.52 19.42
N THR A 228 -3.02 -5.30 18.99
CA THR A 228 -3.63 -4.70 17.80
C THR A 228 -2.64 -4.73 16.64
N ILE A 229 -3.07 -5.23 15.47
CA ILE A 229 -2.23 -5.31 14.27
C ILE A 229 -2.75 -4.32 13.23
N ILE A 230 -1.84 -3.52 12.66
CA ILE A 230 -2.12 -2.54 11.60
C ILE A 230 -1.27 -2.88 10.38
N ASN A 231 -1.93 -3.02 9.23
CA ASN A 231 -1.23 -3.24 7.96
C ASN A 231 -1.73 -2.28 6.87
N THR A 232 -0.88 -1.34 6.50
CA THR A 232 -1.03 -0.43 5.35
C THR A 232 0.12 -0.62 4.35
N ALA A 233 0.81 -1.77 4.42
CA ALA A 233 1.96 -2.07 3.57
C ALA A 233 1.61 -3.05 2.46
N ARG A 234 1.65 -4.37 2.74
CA ARG A 234 1.31 -5.45 1.81
C ARG A 234 0.59 -6.59 2.53
N GLY A 235 -0.44 -7.16 1.92
CA GLY A 235 -1.20 -8.28 2.47
C GLY A 235 -0.33 -9.49 2.79
N LYS A 236 0.57 -9.86 1.87
CA LYS A 236 1.51 -11.00 1.99
C LYS A 236 2.44 -10.98 3.22
N LEU A 237 2.52 -9.88 3.96
CA LEU A 237 3.29 -9.82 5.21
C LEU A 237 2.61 -10.54 6.37
N ILE A 238 1.32 -10.80 6.27
CA ILE A 238 0.54 -11.50 7.30
C ILE A 238 -0.06 -12.76 6.69
N ASP A 239 0.13 -13.89 7.37
CA ASP A 239 -0.61 -15.11 7.08
C ASP A 239 -2.07 -14.90 7.46
N SER A 240 -2.96 -14.92 6.48
CA SER A 240 -4.39 -14.62 6.66
C SER A 240 -5.09 -15.63 7.56
N ASP A 241 -4.75 -16.92 7.47
CA ASP A 241 -5.33 -17.96 8.30
C ASP A 241 -4.88 -17.80 9.76
N ALA A 242 -3.60 -17.51 9.98
CA ALA A 242 -3.06 -17.25 11.32
C ALA A 242 -3.68 -15.98 11.94
N LEU A 243 -3.89 -14.92 11.15
CA LEU A 243 -4.56 -13.70 11.59
C LEU A 243 -6.00 -13.98 12.03
N ILE A 244 -6.78 -14.71 11.21
CA ILE A 244 -8.17 -15.07 11.50
C ILE A 244 -8.24 -15.89 12.78
N ALA A 245 -7.43 -16.94 12.91
CA ALA A 245 -7.37 -17.76 14.13
C ALA A 245 -6.98 -16.95 15.37
N GLY A 246 -6.03 -16.02 15.22
CA GLY A 246 -5.63 -15.11 16.29
C GLY A 246 -6.74 -14.16 16.74
N LEU A 247 -7.55 -13.66 15.81
CA LEU A 247 -8.71 -12.82 16.09
C LEU A 247 -9.84 -13.59 16.77
N GLU A 248 -10.13 -14.81 16.29
CA GLU A 248 -11.16 -15.69 16.84
C GLU A 248 -10.83 -16.13 18.27
N SER A 249 -9.57 -16.45 18.54
CA SER A 249 -9.12 -16.82 19.89
C SER A 249 -9.00 -15.65 20.87
N GLY A 250 -9.02 -14.40 20.36
CA GLY A 250 -8.78 -13.20 21.14
C GLY A 250 -7.30 -12.95 21.45
N LYS A 251 -6.37 -13.74 20.89
CA LYS A 251 -4.93 -13.47 20.97
C LYS A 251 -4.61 -12.15 20.29
N ILE A 252 -5.24 -11.88 19.13
CA ILE A 252 -5.29 -10.56 18.50
C ILE A 252 -6.58 -9.88 18.91
N GLY A 253 -6.46 -8.75 19.60
CA GLY A 253 -7.61 -7.99 20.12
C GLY A 253 -8.32 -7.18 19.03
N ALA A 254 -7.58 -6.68 18.04
CA ALA A 254 -8.13 -5.93 16.91
C ALA A 254 -7.16 -5.93 15.72
N ALA A 255 -7.69 -5.73 14.51
CA ALA A 255 -6.91 -5.49 13.32
C ALA A 255 -7.44 -4.30 12.52
N GLY A 256 -6.51 -3.46 12.01
CA GLY A 256 -6.78 -2.40 11.04
C GLY A 256 -6.00 -2.68 9.76
N LEU A 257 -6.70 -3.07 8.71
CA LEU A 257 -6.10 -3.60 7.48
C LEU A 257 -6.56 -2.75 6.30
N ASP A 258 -5.62 -2.12 5.62
CA ASP A 258 -5.85 -1.45 4.33
C ASP A 258 -5.56 -2.37 3.15
N VAL A 259 -4.81 -3.43 3.41
CA VAL A 259 -4.37 -4.43 2.43
C VAL A 259 -4.71 -5.84 2.90
N LEU A 260 -4.97 -6.73 1.94
CA LEU A 260 -5.23 -8.15 2.19
C LEU A 260 -4.31 -9.01 1.33
N GLU A 261 -4.01 -10.20 1.80
CA GLU A 261 -3.48 -11.24 0.92
C GLU A 261 -4.55 -11.55 -0.15
N ASN A 262 -4.14 -11.87 -1.34
CA ASN A 262 -5.06 -12.19 -2.44
C ASN A 262 -6.06 -11.06 -2.82
N GLU A 263 -5.68 -9.79 -2.64
CA GLU A 263 -6.52 -8.63 -2.98
C GLU A 263 -6.61 -8.32 -4.48
N ASN A 264 -5.83 -9.00 -5.33
CA ASN A 264 -5.83 -8.79 -6.77
C ASN A 264 -7.21 -9.02 -7.38
N GLY A 265 -7.69 -8.04 -8.18
CA GLY A 265 -9.02 -8.08 -8.78
C GLY A 265 -10.18 -7.81 -7.79
N LEU A 266 -9.85 -7.46 -6.54
CA LEU A 266 -10.83 -7.10 -5.53
C LEU A 266 -10.94 -5.57 -5.39
N TYR A 267 -9.86 -4.91 -4.98
CA TYR A 267 -9.83 -3.47 -4.76
C TYR A 267 -9.72 -2.69 -6.08
N TYR A 268 -10.17 -1.43 -6.05
CA TYR A 268 -10.26 -0.50 -7.18
C TYR A 268 -11.32 -0.84 -8.23
N TYR A 269 -12.09 -1.93 -8.06
CA TYR A 269 -13.20 -2.30 -8.92
C TYR A 269 -14.54 -2.07 -8.23
N ASN A 270 -15.55 -1.67 -9.01
CA ASN A 270 -16.93 -1.73 -8.52
C ASN A 270 -17.40 -3.18 -8.56
N ARG A 271 -17.47 -3.81 -7.40
CA ARG A 271 -17.90 -5.21 -7.22
C ARG A 271 -19.33 -5.31 -6.69
N MET A 272 -20.12 -4.22 -6.80
CA MET A 272 -21.50 -4.20 -6.32
C MET A 272 -22.34 -5.25 -7.07
N GLY A 273 -22.95 -6.14 -6.32
CA GLY A 273 -23.76 -7.22 -6.89
C GLY A 273 -22.97 -8.47 -7.32
N ASP A 274 -21.66 -8.45 -7.24
CA ASP A 274 -20.84 -9.62 -7.57
C ASP A 274 -20.74 -10.61 -6.40
N VAL A 275 -20.62 -11.88 -6.73
CA VAL A 275 -20.14 -12.89 -5.79
C VAL A 275 -18.62 -12.77 -5.73
N ILE A 276 -18.09 -12.42 -4.55
CA ILE A 276 -16.65 -12.31 -4.33
C ILE A 276 -16.16 -13.63 -3.69
N PRO A 277 -15.46 -14.50 -4.44
CA PRO A 277 -14.98 -15.78 -3.93
C PRO A 277 -13.69 -15.59 -3.11
N ASN A 278 -13.77 -14.83 -2.02
CA ASN A 278 -12.68 -14.58 -1.09
C ASN A 278 -13.16 -14.87 0.34
N PRO A 279 -12.90 -16.09 0.87
CA PRO A 279 -13.35 -16.49 2.21
C PRO A 279 -12.67 -15.69 3.32
N GLU A 280 -11.42 -15.28 3.14
CA GLU A 280 -10.66 -14.47 4.12
C GLU A 280 -11.32 -13.10 4.30
N LEU A 281 -11.64 -12.43 3.18
CA LEU A 281 -12.38 -11.17 3.20
C LEU A 281 -13.72 -11.32 3.90
N ALA A 282 -14.48 -12.40 3.61
CA ALA A 282 -15.78 -12.65 4.20
C ALA A 282 -15.67 -12.84 5.73
N ALA A 283 -14.67 -13.62 6.18
CA ALA A 283 -14.41 -13.85 7.59
C ALA A 283 -14.03 -12.52 8.29
N LEU A 284 -13.03 -11.81 7.79
CA LEU A 284 -12.54 -10.56 8.39
C LEU A 284 -13.63 -9.48 8.43
N ARG A 285 -14.45 -9.33 7.38
CA ARG A 285 -15.57 -8.36 7.35
C ARG A 285 -16.66 -8.65 8.38
N SER A 286 -16.82 -9.91 8.78
CA SER A 286 -17.80 -10.32 9.80
C SER A 286 -17.38 -9.94 11.22
N MET A 287 -16.08 -9.75 11.47
CA MET A 287 -15.53 -9.55 12.81
C MET A 287 -15.72 -8.10 13.30
N PRO A 288 -16.27 -7.89 14.51
CA PRO A 288 -16.54 -6.55 15.03
C PRO A 288 -15.28 -5.78 15.46
N ASN A 289 -14.16 -6.48 15.65
CA ASN A 289 -12.85 -5.95 16.04
C ASN A 289 -11.88 -5.78 14.86
N VAL A 290 -12.38 -5.92 13.62
CA VAL A 290 -11.61 -5.70 12.40
C VAL A 290 -12.12 -4.47 11.67
N ILE A 291 -11.20 -3.63 11.23
CA ILE A 291 -11.45 -2.50 10.35
C ILE A 291 -10.74 -2.81 9.02
N LEU A 292 -11.53 -2.93 7.96
CA LEU A 292 -11.03 -3.10 6.60
C LEU A 292 -11.27 -1.81 5.82
N THR A 293 -10.24 -1.40 5.09
CA THR A 293 -10.30 -0.34 4.07
C THR A 293 -9.80 -0.90 2.74
N ASP A 294 -10.04 -0.20 1.66
CA ASP A 294 -9.98 -0.76 0.31
C ASP A 294 -8.67 -0.38 -0.40
N HIS A 295 -7.52 -0.54 0.29
CA HIS A 295 -6.18 -0.16 -0.16
C HIS A 295 -6.13 1.31 -0.58
N THR A 296 -6.61 2.18 0.30
CA THR A 296 -6.79 3.61 0.05
C THR A 296 -5.92 4.51 0.93
N ALA A 297 -4.97 3.95 1.68
CA ALA A 297 -4.10 4.71 2.57
C ALA A 297 -3.29 5.80 1.84
N PHE A 298 -2.99 5.60 0.55
CA PHE A 298 -2.31 6.57 -0.30
C PHE A 298 -3.24 7.63 -0.89
N TYR A 299 -4.56 7.45 -0.84
CA TYR A 299 -5.50 8.17 -1.68
C TYR A 299 -5.82 9.55 -1.13
N THR A 300 -4.91 10.49 -1.38
CA THR A 300 -5.04 11.94 -1.10
C THR A 300 -4.81 12.75 -2.37
N HIS A 301 -5.26 14.00 -2.40
CA HIS A 301 -5.03 14.87 -3.55
C HIS A 301 -3.54 15.06 -3.85
N GLU A 302 -2.73 15.22 -2.82
CA GLU A 302 -1.29 15.43 -2.90
C GLU A 302 -0.57 14.21 -3.46
N ASP A 303 -0.98 13.02 -3.02
CA ASP A 303 -0.36 11.77 -3.45
C ASP A 303 -0.76 11.45 -4.90
N VAL A 304 -2.03 11.63 -5.27
CA VAL A 304 -2.50 11.43 -6.66
C VAL A 304 -1.81 12.40 -7.62
N GLU A 305 -1.65 13.68 -7.23
CA GLU A 305 -0.88 14.64 -8.05
C GLU A 305 0.57 14.19 -8.21
N SER A 306 1.22 13.75 -7.12
CA SER A 306 2.60 13.26 -7.16
C SER A 306 2.75 12.02 -8.05
N MET A 307 1.77 11.11 -8.03
CA MET A 307 1.76 9.91 -8.86
C MET A 307 1.71 10.26 -10.36
N VAL A 308 0.78 11.12 -10.78
CA VAL A 308 0.66 11.52 -12.19
C VAL A 308 1.91 12.29 -12.64
N ARG A 309 2.40 13.20 -11.81
CA ARG A 309 3.63 13.98 -12.07
C ARG A 309 4.84 13.06 -12.23
N GLY A 310 5.06 12.15 -11.29
CA GLY A 310 6.20 11.24 -11.29
C GLY A 310 6.26 10.35 -12.54
N VAL A 311 5.10 9.88 -13.01
CA VAL A 311 5.00 9.12 -14.28
C VAL A 311 5.43 9.97 -15.47
N LEU A 312 4.87 11.18 -15.60
CA LEU A 312 5.20 12.06 -16.74
C LEU A 312 6.68 12.44 -16.74
N GLU A 313 7.24 12.80 -15.58
CA GLU A 313 8.67 13.14 -15.43
C GLU A 313 9.57 11.94 -15.74
N SER A 314 9.20 10.73 -15.30
CA SER A 314 9.98 9.52 -15.56
C SER A 314 9.97 9.14 -17.05
N ALA A 315 8.81 9.21 -17.70
CA ALA A 315 8.69 8.94 -19.13
C ALA A 315 9.56 9.90 -19.96
N VAL A 316 9.54 11.19 -19.62
CA VAL A 316 10.39 12.21 -20.28
C VAL A 316 11.87 11.95 -20.02
N ALA A 317 12.25 11.59 -18.79
CA ALA A 317 13.63 11.29 -18.45
C ALA A 317 14.16 10.10 -19.26
N PHE A 318 13.39 9.01 -19.34
CA PHE A 318 13.76 7.83 -20.10
C PHE A 318 13.90 8.10 -21.61
N GLU A 319 12.95 8.84 -22.21
CA GLU A 319 13.02 9.19 -23.62
C GLU A 319 14.23 10.08 -23.94
N LYS A 320 14.65 10.92 -23.02
CA LYS A 320 15.85 11.77 -23.15
C LYS A 320 17.16 11.08 -22.72
N GLY A 321 17.11 9.81 -22.31
CA GLY A 321 18.28 9.10 -21.78
C GLY A 321 18.83 9.71 -20.49
N GLN A 322 17.99 10.38 -19.71
CA GLN A 322 18.36 11.02 -18.45
C GLN A 322 18.05 10.10 -17.26
N PRO A 323 18.85 10.16 -16.19
CA PRO A 323 18.55 9.39 -14.99
C PRO A 323 17.30 9.94 -14.29
N THR A 324 16.52 9.04 -13.71
CA THR A 324 15.43 9.38 -12.80
C THR A 324 15.57 8.60 -11.50
N ARG A 325 15.25 9.23 -10.38
CA ARG A 325 15.23 8.57 -9.06
C ARG A 325 14.16 7.47 -8.94
N HIS A 326 13.27 7.44 -9.90
CA HIS A 326 12.18 6.49 -9.99
C HIS A 326 12.51 5.25 -10.83
N ASP A 327 13.70 5.18 -11.43
CA ASP A 327 14.14 4.00 -12.20
C ASP A 327 14.32 2.81 -11.24
N VAL A 328 13.49 1.80 -11.42
CA VAL A 328 13.50 0.55 -10.62
C VAL A 328 13.82 -0.66 -11.49
N THR A 329 14.31 -0.44 -12.70
CA THR A 329 14.59 -1.51 -13.68
C THR A 329 15.56 -2.54 -13.13
N ASP A 330 16.59 -2.11 -12.41
CA ASP A 330 17.70 -2.94 -11.94
C ASP A 330 17.69 -3.18 -10.40
N LEU A 331 16.63 -2.78 -9.70
CA LEU A 331 16.54 -2.90 -8.23
C LEU A 331 16.09 -4.29 -7.78
#